data_0c6397eee3fe37cc6f82afbc9b36308a
#
_entry.id   0c6397eee3fe37cc6f82afbc9b36308a
#
_cell.length_a   1.000
_cell.length_b   1.000
_cell.length_c   1.000
_cell.angle_alpha   90.00
_cell.angle_beta   90.00
_cell.angle_gamma   90.00
#
_symmetry.space_group_name_H-M   'P 1'
#
loop_
_entity.id
_entity.type
_entity.pdbx_description
1 polymer ?
#
loop_
_entity_poly.entity_id
_entity_poly.type
_entity_poly.pdbx_seq_one_letter_code
_entity_poly.pdbx_strand_id
1 'polypeptide(L)'
;MKNTFVLFLLLAIAKGAWAVNYNTVPLPKQVQLTNDNGFLLDASCVIVYNGQDAQMKRNAHFLSAYIDKQTGMQLAVTDKAPKGTKCIRLAVNTKLTNDEGYKLTVGKRQGIVIEGGSARGVFYGVQTLRKALADEAKGQSAVLMPSVVITDEPRFPYRAMHLDVCRHFFSVEQVKEYIDILALHNMNTFHWHLTDDQGWRIESKKFPRLHEIGSKRRHTVIGRNTGLFDDTPYGGYYTQEQLREVVRYAEERCINVIPEVELPGHALAILAAYPELGCTGGPYETEPTWGVFDDILCAGNEKSFELLCGVMDEIADIFPSKYINIGGDEAPKKRWEQCAKCQKRIQEQGIHGDSTLTAEAKLQGYFTNRMEQYIKKLGRSIIGWDEIMEGDISQSATILCWRGIEHGMKAALAGHDVIMAPTAYCYFDYYQLDEEKVWSKPLLIGGYVPLQKVYSYEPAPAELNEETRQHIIGVQANIWTEYIAWRSLLLYQMLPRAAALSELQWVKPEQKDYDAFVERLPRLLTVYDQEGYTYCPSY
;
A
#
# COMPACT_ATOMS: atom_id res chain seq x y z
N MET A 1 -3.78 -64.04 -48.60
CA MET A 1 -3.42 -62.62 -48.48
C MET A 1 -4.01 -62.10 -47.15
N LYS A 2 -3.16 -61.98 -46.15
CA LYS A 2 -3.57 -61.48 -44.80
C LYS A 2 -3.22 -60.01 -44.72
N ASN A 3 -4.22 -59.17 -44.63
CA ASN A 3 -4.05 -57.72 -44.40
C ASN A 3 -3.86 -57.47 -42.92
N THR A 4 -2.65 -57.08 -42.57
CA THR A 4 -2.31 -56.63 -41.21
C THR A 4 -2.58 -55.10 -41.15
N PHE A 5 -3.65 -54.69 -40.44
CA PHE A 5 -3.87 -53.31 -40.11
C PHE A 5 -2.94 -52.92 -38.96
N VAL A 6 -1.98 -52.06 -39.22
CA VAL A 6 -1.15 -51.42 -38.21
C VAL A 6 -1.89 -50.17 -37.72
N LEU A 7 -2.43 -50.22 -36.53
CA LEU A 7 -3.09 -49.09 -35.83
C LEU A 7 -1.99 -48.19 -35.26
N PHE A 8 -1.68 -47.09 -35.93
CA PHE A 8 -0.85 -46.02 -35.35
C PHE A 8 -1.66 -45.28 -34.31
N LEU A 9 -1.40 -45.56 -33.02
CA LEU A 9 -1.88 -44.78 -31.90
C LEU A 9 -1.06 -43.47 -31.87
N LEU A 10 -1.59 -42.41 -32.45
CA LEU A 10 -1.10 -41.05 -32.24
C LEU A 10 -1.35 -40.66 -30.76
N LEU A 11 -0.34 -40.83 -29.92
CA LEU A 11 -0.30 -40.15 -28.63
C LEU A 11 -0.19 -38.65 -28.91
N ALA A 12 -1.34 -37.98 -28.92
CA ALA A 12 -1.39 -36.55 -28.75
C ALA A 12 -0.87 -36.28 -27.33
N ILE A 13 0.39 -35.87 -27.24
CA ILE A 13 0.90 -35.22 -26.01
C ILE A 13 0.14 -33.91 -25.90
N ALA A 14 -1.03 -33.95 -25.29
CA ALA A 14 -1.66 -32.76 -24.77
C ALA A 14 -0.60 -32.12 -23.85
N LYS A 15 -0.16 -30.90 -24.17
CA LYS A 15 0.54 -30.04 -23.21
C LYS A 15 -0.47 -29.80 -22.11
N GLY A 16 -0.53 -30.73 -21.15
CA GLY A 16 -1.33 -30.57 -19.92
C GLY A 16 -0.80 -29.32 -19.26
N ALA A 17 -1.63 -28.30 -19.16
CA ALA A 17 -1.35 -27.20 -18.28
C ALA A 17 -1.14 -27.81 -16.88
N TRP A 18 0.04 -27.61 -16.29
CA TRP A 18 0.32 -28.08 -14.94
C TRP A 18 -0.58 -27.32 -13.97
N ALA A 19 -1.26 -28.03 -13.06
CA ALA A 19 -2.06 -27.43 -12.00
C ALA A 19 -1.26 -26.47 -11.08
N VAL A 20 0.07 -26.42 -11.25
CA VAL A 20 0.99 -25.59 -10.47
C VAL A 20 1.98 -24.90 -11.39
N ASN A 21 2.08 -23.58 -11.25
CA ASN A 21 3.09 -22.77 -11.94
C ASN A 21 3.76 -21.80 -10.95
N TYR A 22 5.06 -21.93 -10.78
CA TYR A 22 5.83 -21.11 -9.84
C TYR A 22 6.25 -19.73 -10.39
N ASN A 23 6.01 -19.46 -11.66
CA ASN A 23 6.16 -18.12 -12.24
C ASN A 23 4.93 -17.27 -11.84
N THR A 24 4.92 -16.81 -10.61
CA THR A 24 3.82 -16.04 -10.03
C THR A 24 3.96 -14.54 -10.29
N VAL A 25 3.01 -13.72 -9.83
CA VAL A 25 3.10 -12.26 -9.77
C VAL A 25 3.10 -11.84 -8.29
N PRO A 26 4.13 -11.10 -7.81
CA PRO A 26 5.38 -10.79 -8.49
C PRO A 26 6.20 -12.03 -8.84
N LEU A 27 7.08 -11.89 -9.85
CA LEU A 27 7.98 -12.97 -10.27
C LEU A 27 9.04 -13.22 -9.21
N PRO A 28 9.23 -14.47 -8.73
CA PRO A 28 10.32 -14.77 -7.82
C PRO A 28 11.69 -14.57 -8.50
N LYS A 29 12.66 -14.10 -7.72
CA LYS A 29 14.02 -13.80 -8.18
C LYS A 29 14.70 -14.96 -8.88
N GLN A 30 14.47 -16.18 -8.39
CA GLN A 30 15.03 -17.39 -8.98
C GLN A 30 14.08 -18.56 -8.81
N VAL A 31 13.72 -19.21 -9.93
CA VAL A 31 12.90 -20.43 -9.98
C VAL A 31 13.69 -21.50 -10.71
N GLN A 32 14.05 -22.59 -10.02
CA GLN A 32 14.79 -23.71 -10.57
C GLN A 32 14.01 -24.99 -10.44
N LEU A 33 13.41 -25.47 -11.53
CA LEU A 33 12.81 -26.79 -11.58
C LEU A 33 13.88 -27.86 -11.45
N THR A 34 13.57 -28.95 -10.75
CA THR A 34 14.47 -30.09 -10.57
C THR A 34 13.87 -31.36 -11.14
N ASN A 35 14.71 -32.35 -11.48
CA ASN A 35 14.29 -33.59 -12.12
C ASN A 35 13.74 -34.64 -11.15
N ASP A 36 13.26 -34.25 -9.98
CA ASP A 36 12.59 -35.15 -9.03
C ASP A 36 11.10 -35.31 -9.41
N ASN A 37 10.47 -36.42 -9.01
CA ASN A 37 9.08 -36.76 -9.37
C ASN A 37 8.00 -35.89 -8.73
N GLY A 38 8.37 -34.77 -8.10
CA GLY A 38 7.44 -33.87 -7.46
C GLY A 38 6.88 -34.39 -6.13
N PHE A 39 6.00 -33.58 -5.53
CA PHE A 39 5.30 -33.86 -4.29
C PHE A 39 3.80 -33.93 -4.54
N LEU A 40 3.15 -35.01 -4.08
CA LEU A 40 1.70 -35.13 -4.17
C LEU A 40 1.07 -34.50 -2.91
N LEU A 41 0.49 -33.33 -3.09
CA LEU A 41 -0.31 -32.63 -2.08
C LEU A 41 -1.72 -33.25 -2.05
N ASP A 42 -2.11 -33.81 -0.90
CA ASP A 42 -3.44 -34.36 -0.66
C ASP A 42 -3.89 -34.13 0.79
N ALA A 43 -5.11 -34.47 1.14
CA ALA A 43 -5.68 -34.23 2.47
C ALA A 43 -4.95 -34.94 3.62
N SER A 44 -4.03 -35.88 3.34
CA SER A 44 -3.19 -36.52 4.36
C SER A 44 -1.98 -35.70 4.78
N CYS A 45 -1.69 -34.61 4.05
CA CYS A 45 -0.61 -33.70 4.36
C CYS A 45 -0.93 -32.88 5.61
N VAL A 46 0.11 -32.55 6.38
CA VAL A 46 0.00 -31.64 7.52
C VAL A 46 0.92 -30.44 7.34
N ILE A 47 0.48 -29.28 7.82
CA ILE A 47 1.29 -28.07 7.86
C ILE A 47 1.97 -27.99 9.22
N VAL A 48 3.30 -27.97 9.21
CA VAL A 48 4.13 -27.95 10.41
C VAL A 48 4.87 -26.62 10.49
N TYR A 49 4.70 -25.92 11.58
CA TYR A 49 5.48 -24.72 11.87
C TYR A 49 6.46 -24.98 13.02
N ASN A 50 7.61 -24.30 13.00
CA ASN A 50 8.63 -24.45 14.03
C ASN A 50 8.57 -23.26 14.99
N GLY A 51 8.60 -23.56 16.29
CA GLY A 51 8.74 -22.60 17.37
C GLY A 51 7.43 -22.12 17.98
N GLN A 52 7.57 -21.22 18.98
CA GLN A 52 6.46 -20.61 19.71
C GLN A 52 6.08 -19.23 19.15
N ASP A 53 6.63 -18.87 17.99
CA ASP A 53 6.37 -17.60 17.33
C ASP A 53 4.91 -17.53 16.86
N ALA A 54 4.17 -16.53 17.34
CA ALA A 54 2.77 -16.33 17.00
C ALA A 54 2.57 -16.06 15.50
N GLN A 55 3.50 -15.39 14.83
CA GLN A 55 3.44 -15.13 13.40
C GLN A 55 3.63 -16.41 12.58
N MET A 56 4.54 -17.28 12.99
CA MET A 56 4.71 -18.58 12.33
C MET A 56 3.45 -19.44 12.41
N LYS A 57 2.76 -19.43 13.56
CA LYS A 57 1.47 -20.09 13.71
C LYS A 57 0.41 -19.48 12.77
N ARG A 58 0.32 -18.15 12.70
CA ARG A 58 -0.58 -17.45 11.76
C ARG A 58 -0.28 -17.81 10.31
N ASN A 59 0.98 -17.81 9.91
CA ASN A 59 1.39 -18.20 8.55
C ASN A 59 0.93 -19.60 8.18
N ALA A 60 1.00 -20.55 9.13
CA ALA A 60 0.54 -21.91 8.92
C ALA A 60 -0.99 -21.98 8.75
N HIS A 61 -1.75 -21.20 9.53
CA HIS A 61 -3.20 -21.10 9.38
C HIS A 61 -3.61 -20.41 8.08
N PHE A 62 -2.91 -19.34 7.67
CA PHE A 62 -3.12 -18.70 6.36
C PHE A 62 -2.90 -19.71 5.23
N LEU A 63 -1.81 -20.48 5.27
CA LEU A 63 -1.54 -21.48 4.25
C LEU A 63 -2.64 -22.55 4.20
N SER A 64 -3.09 -23.04 5.36
CA SER A 64 -4.19 -24.01 5.44
C SER A 64 -5.47 -23.44 4.81
N ALA A 65 -5.84 -22.21 5.15
CA ALA A 65 -7.01 -21.53 4.60
C ALA A 65 -6.91 -21.30 3.08
N TYR A 66 -5.74 -20.92 2.58
CA TYR A 66 -5.52 -20.73 1.14
C TYR A 66 -5.61 -22.05 0.37
N ILE A 67 -5.03 -23.14 0.90
CA ILE A 67 -5.13 -24.47 0.28
C ILE A 67 -6.59 -24.95 0.29
N ASP A 68 -7.30 -24.81 1.41
CA ASP A 68 -8.73 -25.16 1.49
C ASP A 68 -9.55 -24.39 0.45
N LYS A 69 -9.38 -23.07 0.37
CA LYS A 69 -10.10 -22.21 -0.59
C LYS A 69 -9.84 -22.59 -2.05
N GLN A 70 -8.60 -22.94 -2.38
CA GLN A 70 -8.19 -23.25 -3.75
C GLN A 70 -8.48 -24.69 -4.17
N THR A 71 -8.44 -25.65 -3.23
CA THR A 71 -8.53 -27.07 -3.55
C THR A 71 -9.71 -27.77 -2.90
N GLY A 72 -10.23 -27.25 -1.79
CA GLY A 72 -11.17 -27.93 -0.90
C GLY A 72 -10.49 -28.87 0.11
N MET A 73 -9.15 -28.93 0.14
CA MET A 73 -8.40 -29.79 1.07
C MET A 73 -8.18 -29.08 2.40
N GLN A 74 -8.72 -29.61 3.47
CA GLN A 74 -8.51 -29.12 4.84
C GLN A 74 -7.28 -29.78 5.45
N LEU A 75 -6.17 -29.06 5.54
CA LEU A 75 -4.93 -29.55 6.10
C LEU A 75 -4.80 -29.20 7.59
N ALA A 76 -4.44 -30.18 8.40
CA ALA A 76 -4.18 -29.98 9.82
C ALA A 76 -2.91 -29.10 10.03
N VAL A 77 -2.97 -28.18 11.00
CA VAL A 77 -1.84 -27.35 11.42
C VAL A 77 -1.32 -27.83 12.77
N THR A 78 -0.01 -28.05 12.88
CA THR A 78 0.62 -28.59 14.12
C THR A 78 2.05 -28.03 14.29
N ASP A 79 2.54 -28.03 15.53
CA ASP A 79 3.94 -27.69 15.86
C ASP A 79 4.88 -28.92 15.82
N LYS A 80 4.33 -30.14 15.71
CA LYS A 80 5.09 -31.39 15.67
C LYS A 80 4.59 -32.32 14.58
N ALA A 81 5.49 -32.66 13.64
CA ALA A 81 5.18 -33.61 12.58
C ALA A 81 5.00 -35.02 13.15
N PRO A 82 3.88 -35.69 12.89
CA PRO A 82 3.77 -37.13 13.15
C PRO A 82 4.78 -37.90 12.30
N LYS A 83 5.31 -39.02 12.85
CA LYS A 83 6.28 -39.84 12.09
C LYS A 83 5.63 -40.42 10.83
N GLY A 84 6.36 -40.32 9.71
CA GLY A 84 5.93 -40.87 8.41
C GLY A 84 4.85 -40.07 7.68
N THR A 85 4.45 -38.90 8.18
CA THR A 85 3.44 -38.04 7.54
C THR A 85 4.06 -37.12 6.49
N LYS A 86 3.34 -36.93 5.39
CA LYS A 86 3.68 -35.89 4.39
C LYS A 86 3.53 -34.51 5.00
N CYS A 87 4.51 -33.66 4.88
CA CYS A 87 4.52 -32.35 5.53
C CYS A 87 4.77 -31.20 4.57
N ILE A 88 4.09 -30.07 4.87
CA ILE A 88 4.50 -28.74 4.48
C ILE A 88 5.14 -28.11 5.72
N ARG A 89 6.43 -27.77 5.64
CA ARG A 89 7.18 -27.23 6.78
C ARG A 89 7.44 -25.76 6.62
N LEU A 90 7.12 -25.00 7.65
CA LEU A 90 7.42 -23.57 7.76
C LEU A 90 8.53 -23.38 8.81
N ALA A 91 9.64 -22.74 8.45
CA ALA A 91 10.77 -22.56 9.34
C ALA A 91 11.43 -21.20 9.14
N VAL A 92 12.03 -20.65 10.18
CA VAL A 92 12.95 -19.53 10.09
C VAL A 92 14.36 -20.08 9.87
N ASN A 93 15.07 -19.52 8.88
CA ASN A 93 16.47 -19.85 8.55
C ASN A 93 17.34 -18.61 8.66
N THR A 94 18.03 -18.45 9.78
CA THR A 94 18.88 -17.29 10.09
C THR A 94 20.11 -17.14 9.18
N LYS A 95 20.35 -18.07 8.26
CA LYS A 95 21.38 -17.94 7.22
C LYS A 95 20.93 -17.09 6.03
N LEU A 96 19.64 -16.86 5.89
CA LEU A 96 19.11 -15.87 4.95
C LEU A 96 19.31 -14.48 5.54
N THR A 97 20.03 -13.64 4.82
CA THR A 97 20.46 -12.31 5.32
C THR A 97 19.35 -11.26 5.24
N ASN A 98 18.36 -11.48 4.36
CA ASN A 98 17.21 -10.60 4.24
C ASN A 98 16.04 -11.16 5.06
N ASP A 99 15.53 -10.39 6.01
CA ASP A 99 14.41 -10.79 6.89
C ASP A 99 13.13 -11.11 6.11
N GLU A 100 12.93 -10.47 4.97
CA GLU A 100 11.78 -10.69 4.08
C GLU A 100 12.08 -11.71 2.96
N GLY A 101 13.34 -12.16 2.85
CA GLY A 101 13.74 -13.19 1.91
C GLY A 101 13.27 -14.58 2.33
N TYR A 102 13.07 -15.46 1.33
CA TYR A 102 12.66 -16.83 1.58
C TYR A 102 13.26 -17.81 0.56
N LYS A 103 13.26 -19.08 0.97
CA LYS A 103 13.52 -20.24 0.12
C LYS A 103 12.33 -21.20 0.19
N LEU A 104 11.74 -21.52 -0.95
CA LEU A 104 10.69 -22.53 -1.08
C LEU A 104 11.25 -23.73 -1.84
N THR A 105 11.16 -24.90 -1.24
CA THR A 105 11.62 -26.15 -1.85
C THR A 105 10.48 -27.15 -1.90
N VAL A 106 10.26 -27.74 -3.07
CA VAL A 106 9.31 -28.83 -3.29
C VAL A 106 10.06 -30.05 -3.80
N GLY A 107 9.85 -31.22 -3.20
CA GLY A 107 10.47 -32.45 -3.64
C GLY A 107 9.84 -33.69 -3.02
N LYS A 108 9.97 -34.83 -3.73
CA LYS A 108 9.32 -36.09 -3.36
C LYS A 108 9.63 -36.57 -1.94
N ARG A 109 10.88 -36.42 -1.50
CA ARG A 109 11.33 -36.95 -0.17
C ARG A 109 11.14 -35.94 0.94
N GLN A 110 11.36 -34.67 0.68
CA GLN A 110 11.35 -33.60 1.70
C GLN A 110 9.98 -32.96 1.88
N GLY A 111 9.05 -33.18 0.93
CA GLY A 111 7.77 -32.50 0.92
C GLY A 111 7.88 -31.07 0.41
N ILE A 112 7.09 -30.17 0.99
CA ILE A 112 7.19 -28.73 0.76
C ILE A 112 7.85 -28.10 2.00
N VAL A 113 8.88 -27.28 1.77
CA VAL A 113 9.59 -26.55 2.82
C VAL A 113 9.67 -25.08 2.45
N ILE A 114 9.18 -24.22 3.33
CA ILE A 114 9.29 -22.77 3.22
C ILE A 114 10.16 -22.28 4.37
N GLU A 115 11.33 -21.75 4.04
CA GLU A 115 12.29 -21.16 4.96
C GLU A 115 12.37 -19.66 4.71
N GLY A 116 12.10 -18.83 5.72
CA GLY A 116 12.26 -17.37 5.65
C GLY A 116 13.43 -16.87 6.48
N GLY A 117 14.02 -15.72 6.15
CA GLY A 117 14.98 -15.03 7.02
C GLY A 117 14.35 -14.65 8.37
N SER A 118 13.05 -14.38 8.35
CA SER A 118 12.18 -14.22 9.51
C SER A 118 10.80 -14.83 9.23
N ALA A 119 9.86 -14.70 10.17
CA ALA A 119 8.46 -15.08 9.96
C ALA A 119 7.80 -14.28 8.80
N ARG A 120 8.28 -13.07 8.48
CA ARG A 120 7.85 -12.28 7.33
C ARG A 120 8.26 -12.94 6.01
N GLY A 121 9.51 -13.38 5.90
CA GLY A 121 9.97 -14.12 4.72
C GLY A 121 9.17 -15.41 4.50
N VAL A 122 8.83 -16.14 5.57
CA VAL A 122 7.92 -17.30 5.49
C VAL A 122 6.54 -16.89 4.95
N PHE A 123 6.00 -15.74 5.39
CA PHE A 123 4.72 -15.23 4.89
C PHE A 123 4.74 -15.02 3.37
N TYR A 124 5.80 -14.42 2.81
CA TYR A 124 5.92 -14.22 1.36
C TYR A 124 6.08 -15.56 0.60
N GLY A 125 6.80 -16.52 1.18
CA GLY A 125 6.85 -17.87 0.63
C GLY A 125 5.48 -18.56 0.62
N VAL A 126 4.64 -18.32 1.64
CA VAL A 126 3.23 -18.78 1.69
C VAL A 126 2.41 -18.10 0.58
N GLN A 127 2.57 -16.79 0.35
CA GLN A 127 1.88 -16.08 -0.74
C GLN A 127 2.30 -16.61 -2.12
N THR A 128 3.56 -16.95 -2.31
CA THR A 128 4.05 -17.56 -3.56
C THR A 128 3.44 -18.94 -3.77
N LEU A 129 3.38 -19.78 -2.74
CA LEU A 129 2.74 -21.10 -2.84
C LEU A 129 1.23 -20.97 -3.13
N ARG A 130 0.54 -20.02 -2.50
CA ARG A 130 -0.87 -19.67 -2.78
C ARG A 130 -1.08 -19.36 -4.26
N LYS A 131 -0.30 -18.44 -4.82
CA LYS A 131 -0.41 -18.01 -6.22
C LYS A 131 0.00 -19.11 -7.22
N ALA A 132 0.92 -19.99 -6.83
CA ALA A 132 1.35 -21.12 -7.64
C ALA A 132 0.28 -22.21 -7.78
N LEU A 133 -0.62 -22.36 -6.78
CA LEU A 133 -1.70 -23.37 -6.75
C LEU A 133 -2.97 -22.94 -7.48
N ALA A 134 -3.08 -21.72 -7.97
CA ALA A 134 -4.31 -21.18 -8.53
C ALA A 134 -4.97 -22.08 -9.61
N ASP A 135 -6.27 -22.03 -9.66
CA ASP A 135 -7.25 -22.54 -10.64
C ASP A 135 -7.33 -24.06 -10.87
N GLU A 136 -6.30 -24.70 -11.44
CA GLU A 136 -6.42 -26.11 -11.83
C GLU A 136 -6.42 -27.05 -10.61
N ALA A 137 -6.14 -26.53 -9.44
CA ALA A 137 -6.20 -27.26 -8.18
C ALA A 137 -7.63 -27.37 -7.59
N LYS A 138 -8.59 -26.58 -8.11
CA LYS A 138 -9.95 -26.49 -7.56
C LYS A 138 -10.70 -27.81 -7.70
N GLY A 139 -11.16 -28.34 -6.55
CA GLY A 139 -11.92 -29.59 -6.49
C GLY A 139 -11.10 -30.85 -6.73
N GLN A 140 -9.77 -30.75 -6.82
CA GLN A 140 -8.88 -31.90 -6.93
C GLN A 140 -8.68 -32.54 -5.55
N SER A 141 -8.79 -33.88 -5.45
CA SER A 141 -8.47 -34.63 -4.21
C SER A 141 -6.96 -34.73 -3.94
N ALA A 142 -6.14 -34.49 -4.97
CA ALA A 142 -4.69 -34.45 -4.89
C ALA A 142 -4.11 -33.59 -6.02
N VAL A 143 -3.04 -32.85 -5.73
CA VAL A 143 -2.35 -31.98 -6.68
C VAL A 143 -0.89 -32.37 -6.76
N LEU A 144 -0.40 -32.70 -7.95
CA LEU A 144 1.02 -32.94 -8.17
C LEU A 144 1.77 -31.61 -8.24
N MET A 145 2.62 -31.36 -7.25
CA MET A 145 3.50 -30.19 -7.15
C MET A 145 4.85 -30.54 -7.83
N PRO A 146 5.21 -29.94 -8.97
CA PRO A 146 6.54 -30.14 -9.58
C PRO A 146 7.66 -29.81 -8.60
N SER A 147 8.75 -30.55 -8.66
CA SER A 147 9.91 -30.28 -7.81
C SER A 147 10.60 -29.01 -8.24
N VAL A 148 10.85 -28.12 -7.27
CA VAL A 148 11.42 -26.80 -7.49
C VAL A 148 12.25 -26.34 -6.30
N VAL A 149 13.21 -25.49 -6.56
CA VAL A 149 13.87 -24.63 -5.57
C VAL A 149 13.65 -23.19 -6.01
N ILE A 150 12.99 -22.40 -5.15
CA ILE A 150 12.81 -20.96 -5.31
C ILE A 150 13.66 -20.26 -4.27
N THR A 151 14.42 -19.24 -4.67
CA THR A 151 15.08 -18.30 -3.77
C THR A 151 14.63 -16.91 -4.15
N ASP A 152 14.12 -16.15 -3.17
CA ASP A 152 13.44 -14.90 -3.45
C ASP A 152 13.61 -13.89 -2.31
N GLU A 153 13.59 -12.61 -2.67
CA GLU A 153 13.66 -11.49 -1.74
C GLU A 153 13.19 -10.21 -2.44
N PRO A 154 12.59 -9.25 -1.72
CA PRO A 154 12.14 -8.00 -2.31
C PRO A 154 13.30 -7.12 -2.78
N ARG A 155 13.04 -6.31 -3.81
CA ARG A 155 13.96 -5.29 -4.30
C ARG A 155 14.02 -4.08 -3.36
N PHE A 156 12.85 -3.59 -2.91
CA PHE A 156 12.74 -2.42 -2.05
C PHE A 156 12.25 -2.78 -0.66
N PRO A 157 12.78 -2.15 0.40
CA PRO A 157 12.30 -2.34 1.78
C PRO A 157 10.91 -1.69 2.02
N TYR A 158 10.54 -0.64 1.28
CA TYR A 158 9.24 0.02 1.37
C TYR A 158 8.40 -0.29 0.13
N ARG A 159 7.27 -0.96 0.32
CA ARG A 159 6.37 -1.41 -0.76
C ARG A 159 4.93 -1.14 -0.33
N ALA A 160 4.33 -0.08 -0.88
CA ALA A 160 3.09 0.46 -0.33
C ALA A 160 2.02 0.76 -1.38
N MET A 161 0.80 0.87 -0.88
CA MET A 161 -0.27 1.66 -1.49
C MET A 161 -0.94 2.54 -0.43
N HIS A 162 -1.43 3.67 -0.90
CA HIS A 162 -2.18 4.66 -0.14
C HIS A 162 -3.68 4.53 -0.42
N LEU A 163 -4.50 4.80 0.59
CA LEU A 163 -5.94 4.93 0.46
C LEU A 163 -6.42 6.18 1.18
N ASP A 164 -7.05 7.08 0.43
CA ASP A 164 -7.83 8.20 0.96
C ASP A 164 -9.20 7.69 1.45
N VAL A 165 -9.52 8.00 2.71
CA VAL A 165 -10.84 7.71 3.31
C VAL A 165 -11.57 9.00 3.71
N CYS A 166 -11.04 10.15 3.31
CA CYS A 166 -11.56 11.47 3.68
C CYS A 166 -12.59 11.97 2.67
N ARG A 167 -12.27 11.92 1.36
CA ARG A 167 -13.20 12.35 0.32
C ARG A 167 -14.40 11.39 0.26
N HIS A 168 -14.13 10.07 0.24
CA HIS A 168 -15.17 9.06 0.50
C HIS A 168 -14.71 8.07 1.58
N PHE A 169 -15.63 7.76 2.49
CA PHE A 169 -15.36 6.92 3.67
C PHE A 169 -15.54 5.44 3.33
N PHE A 170 -14.61 4.60 3.74
CA PHE A 170 -14.66 3.15 3.60
C PHE A 170 -14.76 2.47 4.98
N SER A 171 -15.59 1.43 5.08
CA SER A 171 -15.76 0.71 6.35
C SER A 171 -14.50 -0.06 6.77
N VAL A 172 -14.45 -0.46 8.04
CA VAL A 172 -13.35 -1.30 8.57
C VAL A 172 -13.16 -2.58 7.75
N GLU A 173 -14.25 -3.20 7.31
CA GLU A 173 -14.22 -4.43 6.50
C GLU A 173 -13.61 -4.17 5.12
N GLN A 174 -13.93 -3.03 4.49
CA GLN A 174 -13.37 -2.62 3.20
C GLN A 174 -11.88 -2.28 3.31
N VAL A 175 -11.48 -1.64 4.41
CA VAL A 175 -10.06 -1.37 4.69
C VAL A 175 -9.29 -2.68 4.94
N LYS A 176 -9.86 -3.65 5.64
CA LYS A 176 -9.27 -4.98 5.82
C LYS A 176 -9.12 -5.73 4.48
N GLU A 177 -10.12 -5.65 3.62
CA GLU A 177 -10.03 -6.22 2.27
C GLU A 177 -8.91 -5.57 1.44
N TYR A 178 -8.77 -4.24 1.54
CA TYR A 178 -7.65 -3.52 0.94
C TYR A 178 -6.30 -4.06 1.43
N ILE A 179 -6.16 -4.29 2.73
CA ILE A 179 -4.97 -4.89 3.34
C ILE A 179 -4.73 -6.34 2.83
N ASP A 180 -5.79 -7.14 2.63
CA ASP A 180 -5.67 -8.48 2.06
C ASP A 180 -5.13 -8.46 0.62
N ILE A 181 -5.52 -7.45 -0.16
CA ILE A 181 -5.00 -7.24 -1.51
C ILE A 181 -3.52 -6.84 -1.46
N LEU A 182 -3.12 -5.94 -0.55
CA LEU A 182 -1.70 -5.61 -0.36
C LEU A 182 -0.86 -6.84 -0.02
N ALA A 183 -1.35 -7.67 0.91
CA ALA A 183 -0.70 -8.92 1.31
C ALA A 183 -0.54 -9.90 0.15
N LEU A 184 -1.57 -10.08 -0.69
CA LEU A 184 -1.53 -10.91 -1.90
C LEU A 184 -0.43 -10.45 -2.87
N HIS A 185 -0.17 -9.14 -2.94
CA HIS A 185 0.80 -8.51 -3.82
C HIS A 185 2.20 -8.33 -3.17
N ASN A 186 2.46 -8.98 -2.04
CA ASN A 186 3.74 -8.91 -1.31
C ASN A 186 4.13 -7.48 -0.87
N MET A 187 3.17 -6.58 -0.72
CA MET A 187 3.38 -5.27 -0.14
C MET A 187 3.47 -5.36 1.38
N ASN A 188 4.25 -4.47 1.99
CA ASN A 188 4.49 -4.48 3.44
C ASN A 188 4.05 -3.20 4.16
N THR A 189 3.45 -2.25 3.44
CA THR A 189 3.06 -0.97 4.01
C THR A 189 1.70 -0.52 3.45
N PHE A 190 0.85 -0.08 4.35
CA PHE A 190 -0.41 0.59 4.06
C PHE A 190 -0.33 2.03 4.53
N HIS A 191 -0.40 2.99 3.62
CA HIS A 191 -0.48 4.41 3.92
C HIS A 191 -1.95 4.82 3.99
N TRP A 192 -2.42 5.22 5.17
CA TRP A 192 -3.83 5.49 5.45
C TRP A 192 -4.06 6.99 5.63
N HIS A 193 -4.65 7.63 4.63
CA HIS A 193 -4.95 9.06 4.63
C HIS A 193 -6.25 9.32 5.39
N LEU A 194 -6.11 9.82 6.62
CA LEU A 194 -7.17 9.84 7.63
C LEU A 194 -7.77 11.22 7.89
N THR A 195 -7.16 12.30 7.36
CA THR A 195 -7.66 13.66 7.56
C THR A 195 -7.47 14.51 6.31
N ASP A 196 -8.48 15.31 5.97
CA ASP A 196 -8.48 16.22 4.83
C ASP A 196 -9.58 17.27 5.00
N ASP A 197 -9.70 18.21 4.08
CA ASP A 197 -10.70 19.28 4.06
C ASP A 197 -12.14 18.75 4.13
N GLN A 198 -12.39 17.59 3.50
CA GLN A 198 -13.73 16.98 3.38
C GLN A 198 -14.09 16.06 4.54
N GLY A 199 -13.15 15.78 5.43
CA GLY A 199 -13.45 14.96 6.59
C GLY A 199 -12.26 14.56 7.46
N TRP A 200 -12.49 14.57 8.76
CA TRP A 200 -11.63 14.01 9.79
C TRP A 200 -12.11 12.60 10.16
N ARG A 201 -11.26 11.58 10.04
CA ARG A 201 -11.68 10.18 10.16
C ARG A 201 -11.23 9.47 11.43
N ILE A 202 -10.64 10.16 12.38
CA ILE A 202 -10.05 9.61 13.62
C ILE A 202 -10.86 10.03 14.83
N GLU A 203 -11.31 9.09 15.66
CA GLU A 203 -11.81 9.43 16.99
C GLU A 203 -10.69 10.06 17.82
N SER A 204 -10.86 11.31 18.26
CA SER A 204 -10.00 11.95 19.24
C SER A 204 -10.72 12.09 20.57
N LYS A 205 -10.12 11.55 21.64
CA LYS A 205 -10.65 11.68 23.00
C LYS A 205 -10.25 12.99 23.65
N LYS A 206 -9.08 13.53 23.27
CA LYS A 206 -8.60 14.83 23.74
C LYS A 206 -9.37 15.99 23.08
N PHE A 207 -9.74 15.84 21.82
CA PHE A 207 -10.38 16.88 21.01
C PHE A 207 -11.63 16.35 20.30
N PRO A 208 -12.71 16.02 21.03
CA PRO A 208 -13.86 15.29 20.47
C PRO A 208 -14.57 16.02 19.33
N ARG A 209 -14.54 17.35 19.29
CA ARG A 209 -15.12 18.11 18.17
C ARG A 209 -14.51 17.74 16.80
N LEU A 210 -13.26 17.23 16.76
CA LEU A 210 -12.64 16.78 15.50
C LEU A 210 -13.48 15.69 14.81
N HIS A 211 -13.93 14.66 15.55
CA HIS A 211 -14.75 13.61 14.98
C HIS A 211 -16.26 13.89 15.08
N GLU A 212 -16.72 14.69 16.03
CA GLU A 212 -18.14 15.04 16.14
C GLU A 212 -18.60 16.02 15.05
N ILE A 213 -17.74 16.98 14.68
CA ILE A 213 -18.00 18.04 13.70
C ILE A 213 -17.21 17.75 12.41
N GLY A 214 -15.89 17.66 12.51
CA GLY A 214 -15.01 17.56 11.34
C GLY A 214 -15.17 16.27 10.53
N SER A 215 -15.82 15.23 11.07
CA SER A 215 -16.11 14.01 10.31
C SER A 215 -17.31 14.13 9.35
N LYS A 216 -18.03 15.26 9.37
CA LYS A 216 -19.33 15.42 8.69
C LYS A 216 -19.29 16.62 7.76
N ARG A 217 -19.81 16.46 6.56
CA ARG A 217 -20.13 17.55 5.64
C ARG A 217 -21.62 17.53 5.30
N ARG A 218 -22.20 18.67 5.00
CA ARG A 218 -23.66 18.81 4.81
C ARG A 218 -24.18 18.16 3.52
N HIS A 219 -23.35 18.09 2.48
CA HIS A 219 -23.64 17.47 1.21
C HIS A 219 -22.33 17.24 0.42
N THR A 220 -22.42 16.62 -0.72
CA THR A 220 -21.26 16.41 -1.61
C THR A 220 -21.55 16.99 -2.99
N VAL A 221 -20.56 17.61 -3.61
CA VAL A 221 -20.68 18.12 -4.99
C VAL A 221 -20.93 16.98 -5.97
N ILE A 222 -21.81 17.22 -6.92
CA ILE A 222 -22.08 16.30 -8.03
C ILE A 222 -21.11 16.61 -9.17
N GLY A 223 -20.45 15.58 -9.71
CA GLY A 223 -19.52 15.73 -10.82
C GLY A 223 -18.25 16.50 -10.45
N ARG A 224 -17.64 17.17 -11.44
CA ARG A 224 -16.39 17.92 -11.26
C ARG A 224 -16.69 19.35 -10.84
N ASN A 225 -17.01 19.57 -9.56
CA ASN A 225 -17.28 20.89 -8.99
C ASN A 225 -18.29 21.71 -9.82
N THR A 226 -19.41 21.06 -10.18
CA THR A 226 -20.43 21.68 -11.05
C THR A 226 -21.24 22.79 -10.36
N GLY A 227 -21.07 22.96 -9.05
CA GLY A 227 -21.91 23.83 -8.21
C GLY A 227 -23.26 23.21 -7.85
N LEU A 228 -23.53 21.97 -8.26
CA LEU A 228 -24.70 21.20 -7.86
C LEU A 228 -24.30 20.21 -6.77
N PHE A 229 -25.19 19.98 -5.82
CA PHE A 229 -24.96 19.13 -4.66
C PHE A 229 -26.04 18.06 -4.54
N ASP A 230 -25.68 16.95 -3.87
CA ASP A 230 -26.58 15.82 -3.65
C ASP A 230 -27.57 16.04 -2.49
N ASP A 231 -27.48 17.17 -1.80
CA ASP A 231 -28.27 17.56 -0.63
C ASP A 231 -28.35 16.49 0.48
N THR A 232 -27.37 15.59 0.52
CA THR A 232 -27.33 14.47 1.44
C THR A 232 -26.16 14.64 2.42
N PRO A 233 -26.40 14.70 3.74
CA PRO A 233 -25.32 14.72 4.71
C PRO A 233 -24.40 13.50 4.59
N TYR A 234 -23.10 13.74 4.58
CA TYR A 234 -22.08 12.71 4.43
C TYR A 234 -21.11 12.73 5.62
N GLY A 235 -20.65 11.56 6.05
CA GLY A 235 -19.67 11.49 7.13
C GLY A 235 -19.32 10.08 7.54
N GLY A 236 -18.43 9.99 8.51
CA GLY A 236 -17.94 8.75 9.11
C GLY A 236 -16.59 8.99 9.76
N TYR A 237 -16.28 8.17 10.74
CA TYR A 237 -14.96 8.12 11.39
C TYR A 237 -14.74 6.73 11.98
N TYR A 238 -13.50 6.40 12.26
CA TYR A 238 -13.12 5.19 12.97
C TYR A 238 -12.92 5.50 14.45
N THR A 239 -13.50 4.65 15.32
CA THR A 239 -13.14 4.71 16.73
C THR A 239 -11.69 4.29 16.94
N GLN A 240 -11.07 4.71 18.03
CA GLN A 240 -9.70 4.28 18.35
C GLN A 240 -9.57 2.76 18.44
N GLU A 241 -10.63 2.08 18.87
CA GLU A 241 -10.67 0.62 18.90
C GLU A 241 -10.67 0.01 17.49
N GLN A 242 -11.46 0.55 16.56
CA GLN A 242 -11.47 0.16 15.16
C GLN A 242 -10.12 0.41 14.47
N LEU A 243 -9.48 1.55 14.75
CA LEU A 243 -8.13 1.83 14.24
C LEU A 243 -7.12 0.79 14.73
N ARG A 244 -7.14 0.46 16.03
CA ARG A 244 -6.27 -0.60 16.58
C ARG A 244 -6.60 -1.98 16.01
N GLU A 245 -7.87 -2.26 15.73
CA GLU A 245 -8.30 -3.50 15.09
C GLU A 245 -7.68 -3.64 13.69
N VAL A 246 -7.74 -2.57 12.88
CA VAL A 246 -7.13 -2.53 11.54
C VAL A 246 -5.61 -2.69 11.63
N VAL A 247 -4.96 -2.01 12.56
CA VAL A 247 -3.52 -2.13 12.80
C VAL A 247 -3.12 -3.58 13.12
N ARG A 248 -3.80 -4.23 14.04
CA ARG A 248 -3.54 -5.66 14.36
C ARG A 248 -3.78 -6.57 13.16
N TYR A 249 -4.87 -6.34 12.41
CA TYR A 249 -5.19 -7.10 11.21
C TYR A 249 -4.09 -7.01 10.13
N ALA A 250 -3.53 -5.82 9.94
CA ALA A 250 -2.42 -5.58 9.04
C ALA A 250 -1.12 -6.24 9.53
N GLU A 251 -0.82 -6.11 10.84
CA GLU A 251 0.36 -6.72 11.45
C GLU A 251 0.37 -8.25 11.27
N GLU A 252 -0.78 -8.91 11.43
CA GLU A 252 -0.93 -10.35 11.17
C GLU A 252 -0.56 -10.74 9.73
N ARG A 253 -0.64 -9.80 8.79
CA ARG A 253 -0.29 -9.94 7.36
C ARG A 253 1.07 -9.35 7.01
N CYS A 254 1.87 -9.05 8.02
CA CYS A 254 3.20 -8.44 7.87
C CYS A 254 3.17 -7.06 7.20
N ILE A 255 2.06 -6.31 7.37
CA ILE A 255 1.86 -4.97 6.82
C ILE A 255 1.92 -3.95 7.95
N ASN A 256 2.78 -2.94 7.78
CA ASN A 256 2.86 -1.77 8.63
C ASN A 256 1.82 -0.73 8.18
N VAL A 257 1.07 -0.14 9.11
CA VAL A 257 0.10 0.93 8.82
C VAL A 257 0.72 2.26 9.18
N ILE A 258 0.86 3.14 8.19
CA ILE A 258 1.34 4.52 8.36
C ILE A 258 0.12 5.45 8.33
N PRO A 259 -0.24 6.09 9.45
CA PRO A 259 -1.30 7.09 9.46
C PRO A 259 -0.82 8.40 8.86
N GLU A 260 -1.70 9.08 8.13
CA GLU A 260 -1.48 10.45 7.68
C GLU A 260 -2.45 11.40 8.36
N VAL A 261 -1.90 12.51 8.86
CA VAL A 261 -2.62 13.65 9.40
C VAL A 261 -2.11 14.90 8.73
N GLU A 262 -2.95 15.50 7.91
CA GLU A 262 -2.60 16.66 7.10
C GLU A 262 -2.33 17.92 7.94
N LEU A 263 -1.23 18.59 7.61
CA LEU A 263 -0.82 19.88 8.15
C LEU A 263 0.21 20.59 7.25
N PRO A 264 0.21 21.92 7.15
CA PRO A 264 -0.79 22.86 7.66
C PRO A 264 -1.99 23.06 6.74
N GLY A 265 -1.92 22.56 5.49
CA GLY A 265 -2.98 22.52 4.49
C GLY A 265 -4.00 21.41 4.74
N HIS A 266 -4.96 21.26 3.85
CA HIS A 266 -6.01 20.23 3.92
C HIS A 266 -6.66 20.11 5.31
N ALA A 267 -6.92 21.25 5.96
CA ALA A 267 -7.25 21.33 7.37
C ALA A 267 -8.65 21.90 7.65
N LEU A 268 -9.52 22.08 6.65
CA LEU A 268 -10.85 22.65 6.85
C LEU A 268 -11.71 21.83 7.81
N ALA A 269 -11.57 20.52 7.86
CA ALA A 269 -12.26 19.70 8.85
C ALA A 269 -11.80 20.02 10.30
N ILE A 270 -10.49 20.32 10.50
CA ILE A 270 -9.97 20.79 11.79
C ILE A 270 -10.52 22.18 12.08
N LEU A 271 -10.50 23.09 11.11
CA LEU A 271 -10.96 24.46 11.26
C LEU A 271 -12.47 24.56 11.50
N ALA A 272 -13.27 23.69 10.86
CA ALA A 272 -14.70 23.59 11.15
C ALA A 272 -14.96 23.19 12.61
N ALA A 273 -14.12 22.31 13.15
CA ALA A 273 -14.20 21.90 14.56
C ALA A 273 -13.65 22.96 15.53
N TYR A 274 -12.56 23.64 15.18
CA TYR A 274 -11.83 24.60 16.01
C TYR A 274 -11.47 25.87 15.22
N PRO A 275 -12.44 26.76 14.95
CA PRO A 275 -12.24 27.93 14.07
C PRO A 275 -11.14 28.88 14.53
N GLU A 276 -10.87 28.94 15.82
CA GLU A 276 -9.82 29.79 16.40
C GLU A 276 -8.40 29.40 15.97
N LEU A 277 -8.22 28.21 15.33
CA LEU A 277 -6.93 27.73 14.83
C LEU A 277 -6.59 28.27 13.44
N GLY A 278 -7.57 28.81 12.71
CA GLY A 278 -7.36 29.46 11.41
C GLY A 278 -6.94 30.93 11.55
N CYS A 279 -6.45 31.48 10.46
CA CYS A 279 -5.98 32.87 10.42
C CYS A 279 -7.10 33.90 10.57
N THR A 280 -8.31 33.60 10.05
CA THR A 280 -9.47 34.50 10.09
C THR A 280 -10.35 34.30 11.32
N GLY A 281 -10.22 33.17 12.02
CA GLY A 281 -11.06 32.79 13.16
C GLY A 281 -12.45 32.27 12.77
N GLY A 282 -12.70 32.02 11.49
CA GLY A 282 -13.93 31.44 10.96
C GLY A 282 -15.05 32.45 10.66
N PRO A 283 -16.28 31.98 10.41
CA PRO A 283 -16.68 30.56 10.47
C PRO A 283 -16.07 29.73 9.32
N TYR A 284 -15.84 28.44 9.60
CA TYR A 284 -15.41 27.45 8.61
C TYR A 284 -16.38 26.27 8.59
N GLU A 285 -16.44 25.59 7.46
CA GLU A 285 -17.21 24.37 7.26
C GLU A 285 -16.31 23.26 6.71
N THR A 286 -16.64 22.01 7.02
CA THR A 286 -16.02 20.85 6.34
C THR A 286 -16.41 20.91 4.86
N GLU A 287 -15.42 20.82 3.98
CA GLU A 287 -15.57 21.16 2.58
C GLU A 287 -16.41 20.12 1.80
N PRO A 288 -17.42 20.55 1.04
CA PRO A 288 -18.24 19.65 0.22
C PRO A 288 -17.74 19.46 -1.22
N THR A 289 -16.72 20.20 -1.63
CA THR A 289 -16.15 20.19 -2.98
C THR A 289 -14.72 19.63 -3.00
N TRP A 290 -14.14 19.52 -4.18
CA TRP A 290 -12.79 18.97 -4.37
C TRP A 290 -11.81 20.08 -4.75
N GLY A 291 -10.59 20.04 -4.21
CA GLY A 291 -9.54 20.99 -4.56
C GLY A 291 -8.67 21.44 -3.41
N VAL A 292 -7.98 22.56 -3.61
CA VAL A 292 -7.07 23.21 -2.67
C VAL A 292 -7.73 24.48 -2.15
N PHE A 293 -7.74 24.70 -0.84
CA PHE A 293 -8.47 25.78 -0.20
C PHE A 293 -7.52 26.73 0.56
N ASP A 294 -7.84 28.04 0.51
CA ASP A 294 -6.99 29.10 1.09
C ASP A 294 -6.86 29.02 2.62
N ASP A 295 -7.85 28.43 3.31
CA ASP A 295 -7.90 28.41 4.77
C ASP A 295 -7.15 27.19 5.32
N ILE A 296 -5.99 27.47 5.89
CA ILE A 296 -5.07 26.50 6.49
C ILE A 296 -4.81 26.85 7.95
N LEU A 297 -4.16 25.95 8.70
CA LEU A 297 -3.79 26.19 10.09
C LEU A 297 -2.89 27.41 10.24
N CYS A 298 -3.18 28.24 11.25
CA CYS A 298 -2.42 29.46 11.52
C CYS A 298 -1.06 29.13 12.15
N ALA A 299 0.03 29.36 11.42
CA ALA A 299 1.40 29.12 11.89
C ALA A 299 1.85 30.08 13.01
N GLY A 300 1.17 31.22 13.14
CA GLY A 300 1.40 32.19 14.24
C GLY A 300 0.64 31.86 15.53
N ASN A 301 -0.22 30.82 15.53
CA ASN A 301 -1.08 30.49 16.67
C ASN A 301 -0.55 29.27 17.43
N GLU A 302 -0.13 29.45 18.69
CA GLU A 302 0.37 28.34 19.52
C GLU A 302 -0.67 27.24 19.74
N LYS A 303 -1.97 27.59 19.80
CA LYS A 303 -3.04 26.61 19.96
C LYS A 303 -3.13 25.61 18.82
N SER A 304 -2.69 25.98 17.60
CA SER A 304 -2.60 25.05 16.47
C SER A 304 -1.59 23.92 16.78
N PHE A 305 -0.44 24.29 17.33
CA PHE A 305 0.58 23.31 17.73
C PHE A 305 0.15 22.49 18.95
N GLU A 306 -0.54 23.10 19.93
CA GLU A 306 -1.06 22.39 21.11
C GLU A 306 -2.05 21.30 20.71
N LEU A 307 -3.00 21.62 19.81
CA LEU A 307 -3.95 20.64 19.29
C LEU A 307 -3.23 19.54 18.52
N LEU A 308 -2.37 19.89 17.56
CA LEU A 308 -1.63 18.92 16.75
C LEU A 308 -0.75 18.01 17.61
N CYS A 309 -0.02 18.55 18.59
CA CYS A 309 0.78 17.73 19.50
C CYS A 309 -0.10 16.72 20.26
N GLY A 310 -1.25 17.16 20.74
CA GLY A 310 -2.19 16.26 21.43
C GLY A 310 -2.80 15.21 20.52
N VAL A 311 -3.03 15.52 19.24
CA VAL A 311 -3.43 14.54 18.22
C VAL A 311 -2.29 13.54 17.96
N MET A 312 -1.05 14.00 17.82
CA MET A 312 0.10 13.11 17.59
C MET A 312 0.34 12.16 18.77
N ASP A 313 0.03 12.55 20.01
CA ASP A 313 0.05 11.63 21.15
C ASP A 313 -0.92 10.47 20.95
N GLU A 314 -2.16 10.76 20.54
CA GLU A 314 -3.18 9.72 20.29
C GLU A 314 -2.80 8.84 19.10
N ILE A 315 -2.26 9.42 18.02
CA ILE A 315 -1.77 8.69 16.83
C ILE A 315 -0.62 7.75 17.21
N ALA A 316 0.37 8.23 17.97
CA ALA A 316 1.53 7.41 18.36
C ALA A 316 1.16 6.25 19.30
N ASP A 317 0.06 6.41 20.09
CA ASP A 317 -0.49 5.36 20.96
C ASP A 317 -1.29 4.30 20.18
N ILE A 318 -1.93 4.69 19.07
CA ILE A 318 -2.74 3.79 18.22
C ILE A 318 -1.85 3.04 17.21
N PHE A 319 -0.92 3.74 16.55
CA PHE A 319 -0.14 3.23 15.44
C PHE A 319 1.31 2.96 15.87
N PRO A 320 1.76 1.68 15.86
CA PRO A 320 3.13 1.33 16.25
C PRO A 320 4.17 1.65 15.18
N SER A 321 3.76 2.12 14.02
CA SER A 321 4.67 2.48 12.91
C SER A 321 5.78 3.42 13.36
N LYS A 322 6.99 3.21 12.85
CA LYS A 322 8.10 4.16 12.99
C LYS A 322 7.75 5.52 12.38
N TYR A 323 6.89 5.54 11.38
CA TYR A 323 6.56 6.72 10.60
C TYR A 323 5.14 7.23 10.91
N ILE A 324 5.00 8.56 10.90
CA ILE A 324 3.73 9.29 10.81
C ILE A 324 3.86 10.21 9.59
N ASN A 325 2.92 10.11 8.66
CA ASN A 325 2.85 11.05 7.55
C ASN A 325 2.12 12.32 8.01
N ILE A 326 2.69 13.47 7.71
CA ILE A 326 2.17 14.78 8.11
C ILE A 326 1.63 15.58 6.91
N GLY A 327 1.52 14.95 5.73
CA GLY A 327 1.12 15.61 4.50
C GLY A 327 2.08 16.72 4.08
N GLY A 328 1.62 17.94 4.10
CA GLY A 328 2.43 19.14 3.86
C GLY A 328 2.38 19.66 2.44
N ASP A 329 1.58 19.01 1.59
CA ASP A 329 1.30 19.39 0.22
C ASP A 329 0.32 20.56 0.12
N GLU A 330 0.34 21.21 -1.02
CA GLU A 330 -0.66 22.15 -1.52
C GLU A 330 -1.14 23.21 -0.50
N ALA A 331 -0.30 23.60 0.48
CA ALA A 331 -0.66 24.58 1.48
C ALA A 331 -0.57 26.03 0.94
N PRO A 332 -1.69 26.74 0.65
CA PRO A 332 -1.65 28.11 0.14
C PRO A 332 -1.16 29.08 1.21
N LYS A 333 -0.32 30.04 0.80
CA LYS A 333 0.27 31.01 1.74
C LYS A 333 -0.55 32.29 1.91
N LYS A 334 -1.59 32.48 1.10
CA LYS A 334 -2.41 33.68 1.03
C LYS A 334 -2.95 34.16 2.37
N ARG A 335 -3.42 33.22 3.22
CA ARG A 335 -3.91 33.60 4.57
C ARG A 335 -2.76 34.04 5.48
N TRP A 336 -1.59 33.40 5.38
CA TRP A 336 -0.42 33.74 6.18
C TRP A 336 0.15 35.12 5.85
N GLU A 337 0.13 35.52 4.57
CA GLU A 337 0.56 36.84 4.09
C GLU A 337 -0.23 37.96 4.79
N GLN A 338 -1.50 37.75 5.06
CA GLN A 338 -2.42 38.74 5.62
C GLN A 338 -2.62 38.59 7.13
N CYS A 339 -2.12 37.52 7.73
CA CYS A 339 -2.34 37.20 9.14
C CYS A 339 -1.30 37.87 10.05
N ALA A 340 -1.72 38.81 10.88
CA ALA A 340 -0.83 39.50 11.81
C ALA A 340 -0.05 38.53 12.73
N LYS A 341 -0.64 37.40 13.14
CA LYS A 341 0.03 36.38 13.96
C LYS A 341 1.13 35.66 13.18
N CYS A 342 0.88 35.29 11.91
CA CYS A 342 1.86 34.64 11.06
C CYS A 342 3.01 35.60 10.71
N GLN A 343 2.71 36.85 10.35
CA GLN A 343 3.72 37.87 10.09
C GLN A 343 4.58 38.18 11.32
N LYS A 344 3.97 38.24 12.50
CA LYS A 344 4.70 38.36 13.76
C LYS A 344 5.63 37.14 13.98
N ARG A 345 5.17 35.92 13.69
CA ARG A 345 5.99 34.71 13.81
C ARG A 345 7.19 34.74 12.88
N ILE A 346 6.99 35.18 11.62
CA ILE A 346 8.08 35.38 10.64
C ILE A 346 9.15 36.30 11.21
N GLN A 347 8.73 37.45 11.77
CA GLN A 347 9.65 38.43 12.37
C GLN A 347 10.38 37.85 13.62
N GLU A 348 9.66 37.23 14.54
CA GLU A 348 10.22 36.63 15.76
C GLU A 348 11.23 35.52 15.48
N GLN A 349 11.02 34.74 14.40
CA GLN A 349 11.92 33.67 13.99
C GLN A 349 13.02 34.11 13.02
N GLY A 350 13.05 35.40 12.63
CA GLY A 350 14.02 35.90 11.66
C GLY A 350 13.91 35.22 10.28
N ILE A 351 12.71 34.81 9.90
CA ILE A 351 12.46 34.16 8.61
C ILE A 351 12.46 35.22 7.51
N HIS A 352 13.27 35.03 6.49
CA HIS A 352 13.38 35.93 5.34
C HIS A 352 13.20 35.16 4.04
N GLY A 353 12.39 35.68 3.14
CA GLY A 353 12.34 35.21 1.76
C GLY A 353 13.66 35.42 1.03
N ASP A 354 13.85 34.69 -0.06
CA ASP A 354 14.99 34.84 -0.96
C ASP A 354 14.51 34.88 -2.43
N SER A 355 15.42 34.70 -3.39
CA SER A 355 15.10 34.73 -4.82
C SER A 355 14.22 33.54 -5.26
N THR A 356 14.05 32.50 -4.44
CA THR A 356 13.36 31.27 -4.78
C THR A 356 12.11 31.02 -3.94
N LEU A 357 12.12 31.43 -2.66
CA LEU A 357 11.04 31.16 -1.70
C LEU A 357 10.63 32.43 -0.96
N THR A 358 9.33 32.61 -0.77
CA THR A 358 8.79 33.67 0.08
C THR A 358 9.04 33.37 1.57
N ALA A 359 8.89 34.37 2.43
CA ALA A 359 8.98 34.17 3.88
C ALA A 359 7.89 33.23 4.38
N GLU A 360 6.71 33.24 3.77
CA GLU A 360 5.59 32.35 4.11
C GLU A 360 5.86 30.90 3.68
N ALA A 361 6.53 30.67 2.54
CA ALA A 361 6.98 29.33 2.16
C ALA A 361 7.96 28.77 3.19
N LYS A 362 8.91 29.58 3.64
CA LYS A 362 9.85 29.20 4.72
C LYS A 362 9.18 29.06 6.09
N LEU A 363 8.07 29.79 6.33
CA LEU A 363 7.26 29.60 7.53
C LEU A 363 6.63 28.20 7.58
N GLN A 364 6.32 27.59 6.43
CA GLN A 364 5.91 26.19 6.41
C GLN A 364 7.03 25.26 6.87
N GLY A 365 8.28 25.50 6.48
CA GLY A 365 9.44 24.76 7.00
C GLY A 365 9.56 24.86 8.53
N TYR A 366 9.36 26.05 9.09
CA TYR A 366 9.31 26.23 10.54
C TYR A 366 8.16 25.40 11.18
N PHE A 367 6.97 25.40 10.56
CA PHE A 367 5.83 24.62 11.04
C PHE A 367 6.15 23.13 11.04
N THR A 368 6.64 22.61 9.92
CA THR A 368 7.06 21.22 9.73
C THR A 368 8.11 20.80 10.74
N ASN A 369 9.19 21.58 10.90
CA ASN A 369 10.27 21.28 11.84
C ASN A 369 9.78 21.24 13.30
N ARG A 370 8.85 22.10 13.66
CA ARG A 370 8.26 22.09 15.01
C ARG A 370 7.50 20.80 15.27
N MET A 371 6.70 20.36 14.31
CA MET A 371 5.96 19.10 14.42
C MET A 371 6.90 17.89 14.37
N GLU A 372 7.91 17.91 13.52
CA GLU A 372 8.93 16.87 13.49
C GLU A 372 9.62 16.71 14.84
N GLN A 373 10.05 17.81 15.46
CA GLN A 373 10.71 17.78 16.78
C GLN A 373 9.79 17.16 17.84
N TYR A 374 8.49 17.43 17.77
CA TYR A 374 7.53 16.81 18.69
C TYR A 374 7.37 15.31 18.41
N ILE A 375 7.17 14.93 17.15
CA ILE A 375 6.99 13.55 16.73
C ILE A 375 8.25 12.71 17.04
N LYS A 376 9.44 13.28 16.93
CA LYS A 376 10.70 12.66 17.39
C LYS A 376 10.72 12.35 18.87
N LYS A 377 10.16 13.23 19.73
CA LYS A 377 10.06 12.95 21.17
C LYS A 377 9.14 11.77 21.47
N LEU A 378 8.20 11.45 20.58
CA LEU A 378 7.37 10.27 20.65
C LEU A 378 8.06 9.00 20.09
N GLY A 379 9.35 9.12 19.68
CA GLY A 379 10.13 8.02 19.11
C GLY A 379 9.75 7.67 17.67
N ARG A 380 9.15 8.62 16.92
CA ARG A 380 8.70 8.45 15.53
C ARG A 380 9.48 9.37 14.60
N SER A 381 9.43 9.07 13.29
CA SER A 381 9.95 9.91 12.20
C SER A 381 8.80 10.39 11.33
N ILE A 382 8.97 11.54 10.69
CA ILE A 382 7.96 12.03 9.75
C ILE A 382 8.18 11.49 8.33
N ILE A 383 7.08 11.36 7.62
CA ILE A 383 7.01 11.39 6.15
C ILE A 383 6.24 12.66 5.78
N GLY A 384 6.56 13.29 4.66
CA GLY A 384 5.75 14.35 4.09
C GLY A 384 5.88 14.37 2.58
N TRP A 385 4.90 14.95 1.91
CA TRP A 385 4.94 15.16 0.48
C TRP A 385 6.10 16.07 0.10
N ASP A 386 6.55 16.04 -1.15
CA ASP A 386 7.82 16.66 -1.54
C ASP A 386 7.83 18.20 -1.41
N GLU A 387 6.68 18.86 -1.18
CA GLU A 387 6.58 20.28 -0.85
C GLU A 387 7.22 20.66 0.48
N ILE A 388 7.33 19.72 1.42
CA ILE A 388 8.00 20.03 2.70
C ILE A 388 9.47 20.42 2.50
N MET A 389 10.08 20.05 1.37
CA MET A 389 11.42 20.47 0.99
C MET A 389 11.53 21.96 0.57
N GLU A 390 10.42 22.66 0.43
CA GLU A 390 10.41 24.11 0.16
C GLU A 390 10.77 24.94 1.40
N GLY A 391 11.14 24.30 2.50
CA GLY A 391 11.70 24.89 3.71
C GLY A 391 12.98 24.19 4.13
N ASP A 392 13.65 24.76 5.13
CA ASP A 392 14.80 24.10 5.74
C ASP A 392 14.31 22.96 6.65
N ILE A 393 14.19 21.75 6.12
CA ILE A 393 13.76 20.57 6.88
C ILE A 393 14.94 19.70 7.29
N SER A 394 14.76 18.95 8.37
CA SER A 394 15.74 18.00 8.88
C SER A 394 15.94 16.84 7.91
N GLN A 395 17.19 16.41 7.69
CA GLN A 395 17.52 15.24 6.85
C GLN A 395 16.87 13.93 7.33
N SER A 396 16.37 13.88 8.56
CA SER A 396 15.66 12.69 9.07
C SER A 396 14.21 12.58 8.57
N ALA A 397 13.69 13.62 7.92
CA ALA A 397 12.39 13.54 7.24
C ALA A 397 12.49 12.68 5.98
N THR A 398 11.57 11.74 5.83
CA THR A 398 11.42 10.95 4.60
C THR A 398 10.51 11.69 3.63
N ILE A 399 10.89 11.78 2.37
CA ILE A 399 10.16 12.51 1.34
C ILE A 399 9.31 11.57 0.51
N LEU A 400 8.01 11.83 0.45
CA LEU A 400 7.08 11.13 -0.43
C LEU A 400 6.89 11.98 -1.69
N CYS A 401 7.47 11.53 -2.80
CA CYS A 401 7.62 12.31 -4.00
C CYS A 401 6.52 12.01 -5.03
N TRP A 402 5.63 12.99 -5.29
CA TRP A 402 4.48 12.83 -6.20
C TRP A 402 4.53 13.73 -7.44
N ARG A 403 5.11 14.93 -7.34
CA ARG A 403 5.09 15.96 -8.41
C ARG A 403 5.91 15.56 -9.64
N GLY A 404 6.92 14.68 -9.50
CA GLY A 404 7.73 14.20 -10.61
C GLY A 404 8.97 13.44 -10.15
N ILE A 405 9.58 12.68 -11.05
CA ILE A 405 10.78 11.87 -10.75
C ILE A 405 11.95 12.78 -10.31
N GLU A 406 12.08 13.95 -10.93
CA GLU A 406 13.11 14.95 -10.66
C GLU A 406 13.08 15.48 -9.22
N HIS A 407 11.89 15.59 -8.61
CA HIS A 407 11.75 15.99 -7.21
C HIS A 407 12.32 14.91 -6.27
N GLY A 408 12.05 13.63 -6.56
CA GLY A 408 12.63 12.52 -5.80
C GLY A 408 14.14 12.42 -5.96
N MET A 409 14.66 12.62 -7.18
CA MET A 409 16.10 12.68 -7.41
C MET A 409 16.75 13.82 -6.62
N LYS A 410 16.12 15.00 -6.60
CA LYS A 410 16.60 16.16 -5.83
C LYS A 410 16.60 15.86 -4.32
N ALA A 411 15.57 15.22 -3.79
CA ALA A 411 15.50 14.82 -2.39
C ALA A 411 16.60 13.82 -2.03
N ALA A 412 16.80 12.79 -2.86
CA ALA A 412 17.85 11.79 -2.67
C ALA A 412 19.26 12.41 -2.72
N LEU A 413 19.51 13.35 -3.65
CA LEU A 413 20.76 14.11 -3.73
C LEU A 413 21.00 14.99 -2.50
N ALA A 414 19.93 15.46 -1.85
CA ALA A 414 20.01 16.19 -0.58
C ALA A 414 20.22 15.27 0.65
N GLY A 415 20.24 13.94 0.46
CA GLY A 415 20.48 12.95 1.51
C GLY A 415 19.23 12.53 2.30
N HIS A 416 18.03 12.80 1.78
CA HIS A 416 16.78 12.30 2.37
C HIS A 416 16.45 10.91 1.84
N ASP A 417 15.88 10.07 2.70
CA ASP A 417 15.19 8.87 2.24
C ASP A 417 13.94 9.28 1.44
N VAL A 418 13.71 8.60 0.31
CA VAL A 418 12.67 8.96 -0.66
C VAL A 418 11.78 7.77 -0.98
N ILE A 419 10.48 8.02 -0.94
CA ILE A 419 9.45 7.13 -1.44
C ILE A 419 8.93 7.72 -2.76
N MET A 420 9.04 6.96 -3.84
CA MET A 420 8.63 7.43 -5.16
C MET A 420 7.14 7.13 -5.40
N ALA A 421 6.37 8.17 -5.73
CA ALA A 421 4.93 8.07 -6.03
C ALA A 421 4.49 9.04 -7.16
N PRO A 422 5.27 9.18 -8.27
CA PRO A 422 4.98 10.22 -9.26
C PRO A 422 3.63 10.00 -9.93
N THR A 423 2.84 11.09 -10.07
CA THR A 423 1.49 11.08 -10.66
C THR A 423 1.42 10.37 -11.99
N ALA A 424 2.45 10.52 -12.81
CA ALA A 424 2.50 9.93 -14.15
C ALA A 424 2.43 8.39 -14.16
N TYR A 425 2.76 7.72 -13.04
CA TYR A 425 2.88 6.26 -12.98
C TYR A 425 2.12 5.63 -11.80
N CYS A 426 1.93 6.38 -10.70
CA CYS A 426 1.53 5.83 -9.41
C CYS A 426 0.17 6.32 -8.92
N TYR A 427 -0.58 7.13 -9.68
CA TYR A 427 -1.90 7.60 -9.29
C TYR A 427 -2.99 6.72 -9.90
N PHE A 428 -3.55 5.85 -9.07
CA PHE A 428 -4.54 4.85 -9.51
C PHE A 428 -5.98 5.37 -9.48
N ASP A 429 -6.21 6.58 -9.04
CA ASP A 429 -7.42 7.37 -9.26
C ASP A 429 -7.55 7.89 -10.71
N TYR A 430 -6.45 7.85 -11.49
CA TYR A 430 -6.46 8.16 -12.92
C TYR A 430 -7.06 7.00 -13.74
N TYR A 431 -7.57 7.32 -14.95
CA TYR A 431 -8.09 6.32 -15.87
C TYR A 431 -7.04 5.28 -16.23
N GLN A 432 -7.42 4.01 -16.19
CA GLN A 432 -6.55 2.92 -16.63
C GLN A 432 -6.82 2.42 -18.05
N LEU A 433 -7.99 2.77 -18.61
CA LEU A 433 -8.34 2.49 -19.99
C LEU A 433 -8.47 3.79 -20.78
N ASP A 434 -8.13 3.70 -22.07
CA ASP A 434 -8.31 4.77 -23.03
C ASP A 434 -9.80 5.10 -23.19
N GLU A 435 -10.13 6.39 -23.33
CA GLU A 435 -11.50 6.86 -23.47
C GLU A 435 -12.23 6.20 -24.65
N GLU A 436 -11.52 5.93 -25.73
CA GLU A 436 -12.07 5.29 -26.93
C GLU A 436 -12.45 3.81 -26.73
N LYS A 437 -11.91 3.17 -25.70
CA LYS A 437 -12.11 1.73 -25.43
C LYS A 437 -13.23 1.42 -24.44
N VAL A 438 -13.90 2.44 -23.87
CA VAL A 438 -14.88 2.24 -22.80
C VAL A 438 -16.20 2.88 -23.15
N TRP A 439 -17.24 2.05 -23.32
CA TRP A 439 -18.63 2.48 -23.61
C TRP A 439 -19.26 3.31 -22.49
N SER A 440 -18.91 3.00 -21.25
CA SER A 440 -19.39 3.71 -20.06
C SER A 440 -18.26 3.72 -19.04
N LYS A 441 -17.56 4.85 -18.94
CA LYS A 441 -16.51 5.02 -17.93
C LYS A 441 -17.09 5.73 -16.71
N PRO A 442 -16.65 5.36 -15.50
CA PRO A 442 -16.94 6.14 -14.31
C PRO A 442 -16.30 7.53 -14.46
N LEU A 443 -16.92 8.52 -13.82
CA LEU A 443 -16.26 9.81 -13.66
C LEU A 443 -15.06 9.63 -12.74
N LEU A 444 -13.88 10.07 -13.18
CA LEU A 444 -12.65 10.10 -12.40
C LEU A 444 -12.01 11.49 -12.49
N ILE A 445 -10.97 11.73 -11.71
CA ILE A 445 -10.30 13.04 -11.66
C ILE A 445 -9.69 13.45 -13.01
N GLY A 446 -9.23 12.48 -13.80
CA GLY A 446 -8.57 12.70 -15.08
C GLY A 446 -7.33 11.84 -15.20
N GLY A 447 -6.38 12.25 -16.04
CA GLY A 447 -5.13 11.54 -16.25
C GLY A 447 -5.29 10.16 -16.89
N TYR A 448 -4.16 9.53 -17.28
CA TYR A 448 -4.17 8.20 -17.89
C TYR A 448 -2.94 7.40 -17.44
N VAL A 449 -3.18 6.34 -16.66
CA VAL A 449 -2.15 5.46 -16.11
C VAL A 449 -2.56 4.01 -16.35
N PRO A 450 -2.37 3.47 -17.59
CA PRO A 450 -2.65 2.09 -17.90
C PRO A 450 -1.66 1.12 -17.26
N LEU A 451 -2.02 -0.16 -17.21
CA LEU A 451 -1.20 -1.24 -16.64
C LEU A 451 0.25 -1.22 -17.15
N GLN A 452 0.44 -1.12 -18.47
CA GLN A 452 1.77 -1.09 -19.09
C GLN A 452 2.61 0.09 -18.62
N LYS A 453 2.00 1.26 -18.41
CA LYS A 453 2.69 2.45 -17.93
C LYS A 453 3.18 2.28 -16.49
N VAL A 454 2.36 1.69 -15.61
CA VAL A 454 2.79 1.33 -14.25
C VAL A 454 3.97 0.37 -14.32
N TYR A 455 3.85 -0.70 -15.12
CA TYR A 455 4.91 -1.71 -15.25
C TYR A 455 6.23 -1.15 -15.78
N SER A 456 6.17 -0.19 -16.71
CA SER A 456 7.36 0.41 -17.33
C SER A 456 8.17 1.32 -16.40
N TYR A 457 7.57 1.77 -15.31
CA TYR A 457 8.21 2.70 -14.40
C TYR A 457 9.47 2.11 -13.74
N GLU A 458 10.52 2.94 -13.62
CA GLU A 458 11.74 2.63 -12.88
C GLU A 458 11.89 3.63 -11.73
N PRO A 459 11.65 3.20 -10.46
CA PRO A 459 11.67 4.09 -9.31
C PRO A 459 13.05 4.61 -8.92
N ALA A 460 14.11 3.87 -9.26
CA ALA A 460 15.49 4.24 -8.94
C ALA A 460 16.26 4.54 -10.24
N PRO A 461 16.18 5.78 -10.77
CA PRO A 461 16.74 6.16 -12.07
C PRO A 461 18.23 5.82 -12.20
N ALA A 462 18.62 5.41 -13.40
CA ALA A 462 20.01 5.01 -13.69
C ALA A 462 21.02 6.18 -13.61
N GLU A 463 20.53 7.41 -13.72
CA GLU A 463 21.30 8.65 -13.63
C GLU A 463 21.86 8.90 -12.22
N LEU A 464 21.23 8.35 -11.20
CA LEU A 464 21.72 8.43 -9.83
C LEU A 464 22.91 7.48 -9.65
N ASN A 465 23.96 7.94 -8.99
CA ASN A 465 25.04 7.06 -8.53
C ASN A 465 24.52 6.08 -7.46
N GLU A 466 25.30 5.06 -7.14
CA GLU A 466 24.87 3.99 -6.25
C GLU A 466 24.60 4.48 -4.82
N GLU A 467 25.41 5.41 -4.31
CA GLU A 467 25.23 6.00 -2.98
C GLU A 467 23.90 6.77 -2.89
N THR A 468 23.63 7.67 -3.84
CA THR A 468 22.36 8.42 -3.88
C THR A 468 21.15 7.51 -4.12
N ARG A 469 21.31 6.48 -4.96
CA ARG A 469 20.24 5.52 -5.26
C ARG A 469 19.76 4.75 -4.03
N GLN A 470 20.62 4.53 -3.04
CA GLN A 470 20.25 3.87 -1.78
C GLN A 470 19.22 4.66 -0.97
N HIS A 471 19.12 5.98 -1.18
CA HIS A 471 18.08 6.81 -0.59
C HIS A 471 16.69 6.58 -1.19
N ILE A 472 16.57 5.96 -2.37
CA ILE A 472 15.26 5.56 -2.89
C ILE A 472 14.85 4.27 -2.18
N ILE A 473 14.12 4.41 -1.07
CA ILE A 473 13.76 3.28 -0.21
C ILE A 473 12.58 2.46 -0.71
N GLY A 474 11.81 2.99 -1.68
CA GLY A 474 10.69 2.27 -2.25
C GLY A 474 9.76 3.10 -3.12
N VAL A 475 8.63 2.49 -3.44
CA VAL A 475 7.60 3.10 -4.30
C VAL A 475 6.21 2.80 -3.75
N GLN A 476 5.32 3.78 -3.92
CA GLN A 476 3.93 3.73 -3.50
C GLN A 476 3.01 4.13 -4.64
N ALA A 477 1.85 3.49 -4.77
CA ALA A 477 0.76 4.04 -5.57
C ALA A 477 -0.31 4.63 -4.67
N ASN A 478 -0.96 5.69 -5.18
CA ASN A 478 -1.97 6.45 -4.45
C ASN A 478 -3.35 6.24 -5.08
N ILE A 479 -4.37 6.16 -4.23
CA ILE A 479 -5.77 6.19 -4.63
C ILE A 479 -6.46 7.30 -3.85
N TRP A 480 -6.72 8.41 -4.51
CA TRP A 480 -7.54 9.51 -4.05
C TRP A 480 -9.00 9.22 -4.37
N THR A 481 -9.90 9.64 -3.51
CA THR A 481 -11.29 9.12 -3.55
C THR A 481 -12.36 10.15 -3.86
N GLU A 482 -12.01 11.32 -4.40
CA GLU A 482 -12.97 12.35 -4.80
C GLU A 482 -14.08 11.80 -5.70
N TYR A 483 -13.73 10.85 -6.57
CA TYR A 483 -14.64 10.23 -7.54
C TYR A 483 -14.80 8.73 -7.32
N ILE A 484 -14.23 8.17 -6.24
CA ILE A 484 -14.25 6.74 -5.93
C ILE A 484 -15.05 6.53 -4.64
N ALA A 485 -16.39 6.47 -4.78
CA ALA A 485 -17.30 6.48 -3.63
C ALA A 485 -17.66 5.07 -3.11
N TRP A 486 -17.32 3.99 -3.83
CA TRP A 486 -17.74 2.64 -3.48
C TRP A 486 -16.69 1.56 -3.80
N ARG A 487 -16.80 0.45 -3.06
CA ARG A 487 -15.87 -0.69 -3.11
C ARG A 487 -15.56 -1.19 -4.52
N SER A 488 -16.58 -1.42 -5.35
CA SER A 488 -16.36 -2.01 -6.68
C SER A 488 -15.52 -1.11 -7.58
N LEU A 489 -15.69 0.22 -7.49
CA LEU A 489 -14.87 1.17 -8.25
C LEU A 489 -13.45 1.27 -7.68
N LEU A 490 -13.30 1.25 -6.35
CA LEU A 490 -12.00 1.21 -5.69
C LEU A 490 -11.18 0.00 -6.18
N LEU A 491 -11.75 -1.19 -6.12
CA LEU A 491 -11.09 -2.40 -6.57
C LEU A 491 -10.82 -2.41 -8.08
N TYR A 492 -11.78 -1.93 -8.88
CA TYR A 492 -11.60 -1.78 -10.32
C TYR A 492 -10.41 -0.87 -10.65
N GLN A 493 -10.29 0.26 -9.97
CA GLN A 493 -9.18 1.21 -10.17
C GLN A 493 -7.84 0.67 -9.66
N MET A 494 -7.86 -0.13 -8.63
CA MET A 494 -6.66 -0.76 -8.05
C MET A 494 -6.13 -1.90 -8.92
N LEU A 495 -7.02 -2.77 -9.43
CA LEU A 495 -6.66 -4.04 -10.04
C LEU A 495 -6.90 -4.03 -11.57
N PRO A 496 -5.97 -4.59 -12.37
CA PRO A 496 -4.76 -5.31 -11.96
C PRO A 496 -3.50 -4.44 -11.82
N ARG A 497 -3.60 -3.09 -11.79
CA ARG A 497 -2.42 -2.21 -11.68
C ARG A 497 -1.58 -2.48 -10.43
N ALA A 498 -2.19 -2.92 -9.33
CA ALA A 498 -1.46 -3.36 -8.14
C ALA A 498 -0.52 -4.55 -8.42
N ALA A 499 -0.85 -5.41 -9.38
CA ALA A 499 0.03 -6.48 -9.83
C ALA A 499 1.29 -5.93 -10.52
N ALA A 500 1.14 -4.94 -11.41
CA ALA A 500 2.28 -4.27 -12.05
C ALA A 500 3.14 -3.51 -11.02
N LEU A 501 2.50 -2.83 -10.08
CA LEU A 501 3.18 -2.16 -8.97
C LEU A 501 3.99 -3.17 -8.14
N SER A 502 3.43 -4.32 -7.83
CA SER A 502 4.13 -5.35 -7.05
C SER A 502 5.37 -5.89 -7.77
N GLU A 503 5.34 -6.01 -9.11
CA GLU A 503 6.50 -6.41 -9.91
C GLU A 503 7.63 -5.38 -9.78
N LEU A 504 7.35 -4.10 -9.94
CA LEU A 504 8.40 -3.08 -9.85
C LEU A 504 8.92 -2.87 -8.41
N GLN A 505 8.12 -3.19 -7.39
CA GLN A 505 8.53 -3.15 -5.98
C GLN A 505 9.40 -4.37 -5.59
N TRP A 506 9.24 -5.49 -6.30
CA TRP A 506 9.82 -6.77 -5.92
C TRP A 506 10.95 -7.21 -6.85
N VAL A 507 10.77 -7.05 -8.18
CA VAL A 507 11.63 -7.60 -9.22
C VAL A 507 12.71 -6.59 -9.64
N LYS A 508 13.91 -7.04 -9.91
CA LYS A 508 15.00 -6.20 -10.42
C LYS A 508 14.72 -5.76 -11.87
N PRO A 509 15.18 -4.57 -12.30
CA PRO A 509 14.90 -4.04 -13.63
C PRO A 509 15.26 -4.98 -14.77
N GLU A 510 16.38 -5.68 -14.66
CA GLU A 510 16.91 -6.59 -15.69
C GLU A 510 16.10 -7.89 -15.84
N GLN A 511 15.19 -8.17 -14.91
CA GLN A 511 14.28 -9.33 -14.95
C GLN A 511 12.87 -8.95 -15.41
N LYS A 512 12.59 -7.65 -15.60
CA LYS A 512 11.27 -7.16 -16.02
C LYS A 512 11.05 -7.44 -17.50
N ASP A 513 9.94 -8.12 -17.81
CA ASP A 513 9.44 -8.39 -19.15
C ASP A 513 7.93 -8.26 -19.14
N TYR A 514 7.40 -7.25 -19.85
CA TYR A 514 5.98 -6.94 -19.84
C TYR A 514 5.12 -8.03 -20.48
N ASP A 515 5.55 -8.60 -21.59
CA ASP A 515 4.79 -9.66 -22.27
C ASP A 515 4.73 -10.91 -21.41
N ALA A 516 5.85 -11.33 -20.82
CA ALA A 516 5.89 -12.42 -19.87
C ALA A 516 5.08 -12.12 -18.57
N PHE A 517 5.00 -10.88 -18.15
CA PHE A 517 4.13 -10.46 -17.03
C PHE A 517 2.66 -10.63 -17.40
N VAL A 518 2.25 -10.16 -18.58
CA VAL A 518 0.86 -10.29 -19.07
C VAL A 518 0.46 -11.76 -19.21
N GLU A 519 1.36 -12.63 -19.67
CA GLU A 519 1.12 -14.08 -19.74
C GLU A 519 0.88 -14.74 -18.37
N ARG A 520 1.40 -14.15 -17.27
CA ARG A 520 1.22 -14.64 -15.90
C ARG A 520 -0.04 -14.11 -15.22
N LEU A 521 -0.55 -12.96 -15.68
CA LEU A 521 -1.72 -12.30 -15.07
C LEU A 521 -2.96 -13.18 -14.97
N PRO A 522 -3.39 -13.93 -15.99
CA PRO A 522 -4.62 -14.72 -15.94
C PRO A 522 -4.67 -15.63 -14.70
N ARG A 523 -3.55 -16.21 -14.29
CA ARG A 523 -3.46 -17.04 -13.09
C ARG A 523 -3.67 -16.23 -11.79
N LEU A 524 -3.20 -15.01 -11.71
CA LEU A 524 -3.49 -14.12 -10.58
C LEU A 524 -4.96 -13.67 -10.59
N LEU A 525 -5.55 -13.41 -11.77
CA LEU A 525 -6.96 -13.03 -11.88
C LEU A 525 -7.90 -14.13 -11.37
N THR A 526 -7.53 -15.40 -11.50
CA THR A 526 -8.33 -16.47 -10.88
C THR A 526 -8.34 -16.41 -9.36
N VAL A 527 -7.25 -15.94 -8.74
CA VAL A 527 -7.24 -15.65 -7.31
C VAL A 527 -8.18 -14.48 -6.99
N TYR A 528 -8.22 -13.44 -7.83
CA TYR A 528 -9.17 -12.34 -7.65
C TYR A 528 -10.62 -12.82 -7.74
N ASP A 529 -10.95 -13.67 -8.71
CA ASP A 529 -12.28 -14.27 -8.86
C ASP A 529 -12.67 -15.11 -7.63
N GLN A 530 -11.75 -15.91 -7.09
CA GLN A 530 -11.96 -16.70 -5.87
C GLN A 530 -12.18 -15.82 -4.64
N GLU A 531 -11.53 -14.63 -4.57
CA GLU A 531 -11.70 -13.66 -3.49
C GLU A 531 -12.92 -12.74 -3.69
N GLY A 532 -13.54 -12.74 -4.89
CA GLY A 532 -14.64 -11.84 -5.23
C GLY A 532 -14.21 -10.39 -5.43
N TYR A 533 -12.98 -10.20 -5.91
CA TYR A 533 -12.47 -8.86 -6.23
C TYR A 533 -12.94 -8.41 -7.61
N THR A 534 -13.41 -7.17 -7.69
CA THR A 534 -13.69 -6.50 -8.96
C THR A 534 -12.36 -5.99 -9.53
N TYR A 535 -12.11 -6.21 -10.80
CA TYR A 535 -10.91 -5.71 -11.48
C TYR A 535 -11.22 -5.25 -12.90
N CYS A 536 -10.33 -4.46 -13.50
CA CYS A 536 -10.43 -4.08 -14.89
C CYS A 536 -10.10 -5.29 -15.78
N PRO A 537 -11.02 -5.76 -16.62
CA PRO A 537 -10.82 -6.96 -17.45
C PRO A 537 -9.99 -6.68 -18.70
N SER A 538 -9.75 -5.41 -19.03
CA SER A 538 -9.01 -4.98 -20.22
C SER A 538 -7.72 -4.27 -19.79
N TYR A 539 -6.57 -4.75 -20.26
CA TYR A 539 -5.24 -4.24 -19.88
C TYR A 539 -4.20 -4.47 -20.99
#